data_400f8581862cd69199b9f56ef909fe16
#
_entry.id   400f8581862cd69199b9f56ef909fe16
#
_cell.length_a   1.000
_cell.length_b   1.000
_cell.length_c   1.000
_cell.angle_alpha   90.00
_cell.angle_beta   90.00
_cell.angle_gamma   90.00
#
_symmetry.space_group_name_H-M   'P 1'
#
loop_
_entity.id
_entity.type
_entity.pdbx_description
1 polymer ?
#
loop_
_entity_poly.entity_id
_entity_poly.type
_entity_poly.pdbx_seq_one_letter_code
_entity_poly.pdbx_strand_id
1 'polypeptide(L)'
;MKKEKIFIFICVVLFSACSSSSLDGIAIEKAADGYKLSINGRETYIKGVGGTYRLDVAAQSGANAFRTWGGNVEEIKKNLALASEHNMYVMQGIGMTKDSIRYYDDEYKNKMREEVRVLAETFKNDTSLLAWGIGNEIELGNANIAAAWEFVIELAQLIK
;
A
#
# COMPACT_ATOMS: atom_id res chain seq x y z
N MET A 1 47.29 -61.24 14.09
CA MET A 1 46.63 -60.31 13.21
C MET A 1 45.48 -59.63 14.01
N LYS A 2 45.75 -58.40 14.48
CA LYS A 2 44.76 -57.59 15.20
C LYS A 2 43.92 -56.84 14.18
N LYS A 3 42.58 -57.02 14.20
CA LYS A 3 41.65 -56.29 13.38
C LYS A 3 41.35 -54.96 14.08
N GLU A 4 41.80 -53.87 13.50
CA GLU A 4 41.44 -52.49 13.89
C GLU A 4 40.01 -52.20 13.39
N LYS A 5 39.13 -51.85 14.34
CA LYS A 5 37.75 -51.39 14.00
C LYS A 5 37.82 -49.87 13.82
N ILE A 6 37.64 -49.43 12.58
CA ILE A 6 37.50 -48.01 12.25
C ILE A 6 36.05 -47.60 12.61
N PHE A 7 35.92 -46.69 13.59
CA PHE A 7 34.65 -46.06 13.99
C PHE A 7 34.45 -44.78 13.18
N ILE A 8 33.62 -44.82 12.17
CA ILE A 8 33.25 -43.63 11.37
C ILE A 8 32.21 -42.85 12.18
N PHE A 9 32.60 -41.68 12.69
CA PHE A 9 31.69 -40.75 13.36
C PHE A 9 31.01 -39.88 12.28
N ILE A 10 29.75 -40.22 11.94
CA ILE A 10 28.96 -39.40 11.02
C ILE A 10 28.41 -38.22 11.82
N CYS A 11 29.02 -37.05 11.64
CA CYS A 11 28.54 -35.80 12.17
C CYS A 11 27.32 -35.32 11.31
N VAL A 12 26.11 -35.59 11.76
CA VAL A 12 24.89 -35.06 11.13
C VAL A 12 24.75 -33.60 11.55
N VAL A 13 25.18 -32.69 10.67
CA VAL A 13 24.91 -31.25 10.82
C VAL A 13 23.46 -31.00 10.43
N LEU A 14 22.60 -30.86 11.42
CA LEU A 14 21.21 -30.39 11.22
C LEU A 14 21.29 -28.90 10.88
N PHE A 15 21.24 -28.58 9.59
CA PHE A 15 20.90 -27.23 9.13
C PHE A 15 19.43 -26.99 9.48
N SER A 16 19.17 -26.32 10.59
CA SER A 16 17.88 -25.67 10.82
C SER A 16 17.76 -24.55 9.77
N ALA A 17 17.11 -24.86 8.67
CA ALA A 17 16.65 -23.83 7.74
C ALA A 17 15.60 -23.01 8.49
N CYS A 18 16.02 -21.88 9.03
CA CYS A 18 15.12 -20.83 9.48
C CYS A 18 14.42 -20.32 8.21
N SER A 19 13.24 -20.88 7.91
CA SER A 19 12.35 -20.33 6.89
C SER A 19 11.88 -18.99 7.42
N SER A 20 12.62 -17.92 7.10
CA SER A 20 12.05 -16.59 7.08
C SER A 20 11.01 -16.62 5.97
N SER A 21 9.72 -16.71 6.33
CA SER A 21 8.66 -16.37 5.41
C SER A 21 8.92 -14.91 5.02
N SER A 22 9.47 -14.69 3.81
CA SER A 22 9.50 -13.37 3.23
C SER A 22 8.03 -12.97 3.10
N LEU A 23 7.60 -11.99 3.88
CA LEU A 23 6.33 -11.32 3.66
C LEU A 23 6.50 -10.55 2.35
N ASP A 24 6.15 -11.19 1.23
CA ASP A 24 6.06 -10.49 -0.05
C ASP A 24 4.91 -9.49 0.06
N GLY A 25 5.20 -8.23 -0.25
CA GLY A 25 4.21 -7.15 -0.21
C GLY A 25 4.52 -6.05 0.81
N ILE A 26 3.51 -5.25 1.07
CA ILE A 26 3.57 -4.09 1.97
C ILE A 26 2.87 -4.46 3.29
N ALA A 27 3.57 -4.27 4.40
CA ALA A 27 3.03 -4.54 5.72
C ALA A 27 3.37 -3.43 6.72
N ILE A 28 2.49 -3.22 7.68
CA ILE A 28 2.76 -2.38 8.85
C ILE A 28 2.88 -3.31 10.05
N GLU A 29 4.05 -3.33 10.65
CA GLU A 29 4.39 -4.21 11.76
C GLU A 29 4.49 -3.41 13.07
N LYS A 30 3.98 -3.99 14.16
CA LYS A 30 4.14 -3.39 15.48
C LYS A 30 5.56 -3.68 15.99
N ALA A 31 6.29 -2.62 16.36
CA ALA A 31 7.61 -2.70 16.97
C ALA A 31 7.55 -2.23 18.43
N ALA A 32 8.66 -2.36 19.17
CA ALA A 32 8.72 -1.96 20.58
C ALA A 32 8.52 -0.45 20.78
N ASP A 33 8.93 0.34 19.80
CA ASP A 33 8.93 1.80 19.79
C ASP A 33 7.85 2.42 18.89
N GLY A 34 6.90 1.61 18.35
CA GLY A 34 5.84 2.10 17.49
C GLY A 34 5.43 1.13 16.38
N TYR A 35 5.38 1.64 15.16
CA TYR A 35 5.04 0.86 13.97
C TYR A 35 6.13 1.06 12.89
N LYS A 36 6.40 0.01 12.16
CA LYS A 36 7.35 -0.02 11.04
C LYS A 36 6.62 -0.39 9.77
N LEU A 37 6.92 0.31 8.70
CA LEU A 37 6.51 -0.07 7.36
C LEU A 37 7.57 -1.00 6.78
N SER A 38 7.16 -2.16 6.33
CA SER A 38 8.01 -3.09 5.61
C SER A 38 7.49 -3.28 4.19
N ILE A 39 8.39 -3.31 3.22
CA ILE A 39 8.09 -3.59 1.81
C ILE A 39 8.99 -4.75 1.40
N ASN A 40 8.36 -5.87 1.00
CA ASN A 40 9.07 -7.12 0.67
C ASN A 40 10.06 -7.53 1.78
N GLY A 41 9.61 -7.46 3.03
CA GLY A 41 10.40 -7.83 4.21
C GLY A 41 11.51 -6.85 4.58
N ARG A 42 11.58 -5.67 3.96
CA ARG A 42 12.57 -4.62 4.27
C ARG A 42 11.91 -3.43 4.94
N GLU A 43 12.40 -3.05 6.11
CA GLU A 43 11.97 -1.80 6.76
C GLU A 43 12.25 -0.62 5.82
N THR A 44 11.21 0.16 5.54
CA THR A 44 11.24 1.22 4.54
C THR A 44 10.73 2.53 5.12
N TYR A 45 11.54 3.57 5.02
CA TYR A 45 11.14 4.93 5.34
C TYR A 45 10.65 5.64 4.08
N ILE A 46 9.42 6.17 4.12
CA ILE A 46 8.81 6.88 2.99
C ILE A 46 9.27 8.34 2.95
N LYS A 47 9.89 8.71 1.83
CA LYS A 47 10.24 10.08 1.46
C LYS A 47 9.37 10.46 0.29
N GLY A 48 8.19 11.03 0.57
CA GLY A 48 7.15 11.26 -0.42
C GLY A 48 7.05 12.71 -0.88
N VAL A 49 6.57 12.88 -2.10
CA VAL A 49 6.16 14.18 -2.67
C VAL A 49 4.70 14.14 -3.10
N GLY A 50 4.07 15.31 -3.26
CA GLY A 50 2.69 15.43 -3.74
C GLY A 50 2.62 15.69 -5.24
N GLY A 51 1.74 14.98 -5.96
CA GLY A 51 1.54 15.12 -7.40
C GLY A 51 2.54 14.36 -8.25
N THR A 52 2.41 14.51 -9.56
CA THR A 52 3.17 13.76 -10.58
C THR A 52 4.13 14.62 -11.39
N TYR A 53 4.25 15.91 -11.04
CA TYR A 53 5.12 16.84 -11.77
C TYR A 53 6.58 16.67 -11.34
N ARG A 54 7.48 16.50 -12.31
CA ARG A 54 8.93 16.36 -12.10
C ARG A 54 9.33 15.23 -11.15
N LEU A 55 8.71 14.08 -11.29
CA LEU A 55 9.10 12.88 -10.52
C LEU A 55 10.55 12.45 -10.77
N ASP A 56 11.09 12.74 -11.94
CA ASP A 56 12.51 12.60 -12.27
C ASP A 56 13.42 13.33 -11.26
N VAL A 57 13.12 14.61 -10.99
CA VAL A 57 13.87 15.41 -10.02
C VAL A 57 13.64 14.94 -8.59
N ALA A 58 12.39 14.58 -8.25
CA ALA A 58 12.07 14.07 -6.92
C ALA A 58 12.85 12.76 -6.62
N ALA A 59 12.86 11.82 -7.55
CA ALA A 59 13.59 10.56 -7.42
C ALA A 59 15.11 10.80 -7.30
N GLN A 60 15.70 11.68 -8.14
CA GLN A 60 17.10 12.06 -8.03
C GLN A 60 17.45 12.72 -6.69
N SER A 61 16.48 13.38 -6.06
CA SER A 61 16.61 13.98 -4.73
C SER A 61 16.37 12.99 -3.59
N GLY A 62 16.16 11.70 -3.90
CA GLY A 62 15.99 10.63 -2.94
C GLY A 62 14.56 10.39 -2.47
N ALA A 63 13.55 10.95 -3.15
CA ALA A 63 12.15 10.57 -2.93
C ALA A 63 11.92 9.13 -3.44
N ASN A 64 11.14 8.37 -2.69
CA ASN A 64 10.80 6.98 -3.02
C ASN A 64 9.28 6.74 -3.11
N ALA A 65 8.49 7.79 -2.95
CA ALA A 65 7.04 7.71 -3.10
C ALA A 65 6.45 9.05 -3.54
N PHE A 66 5.24 9.00 -4.11
CA PHE A 66 4.43 10.18 -4.33
C PHE A 66 2.96 9.91 -4.01
N ARG A 67 2.19 10.98 -3.84
CA ARG A 67 0.75 10.93 -3.56
C ARG A 67 -0.05 11.58 -4.67
N THR A 68 -1.21 10.99 -4.99
CA THR A 68 -2.27 11.58 -5.81
C THR A 68 -3.56 11.75 -4.99
N TRP A 69 -4.57 12.46 -5.54
CA TRP A 69 -5.79 12.78 -4.80
C TRP A 69 -7.06 12.18 -5.39
N GLY A 70 -6.96 11.50 -6.53
CA GLY A 70 -8.06 10.86 -7.23
C GLY A 70 -7.60 10.36 -8.58
N GLY A 71 -8.53 9.89 -9.39
CA GLY A 71 -8.32 9.44 -10.76
C GLY A 71 -9.25 8.29 -11.13
N ASN A 72 -9.55 8.20 -12.40
CA ASN A 72 -10.21 7.03 -12.98
C ASN A 72 -9.18 5.91 -13.25
N VAL A 73 -9.64 4.74 -13.68
CA VAL A 73 -8.77 3.56 -13.95
C VAL A 73 -7.59 3.90 -14.86
N GLU A 74 -7.80 4.68 -15.92
CA GLU A 74 -6.73 5.01 -16.87
C GLU A 74 -5.71 5.99 -16.29
N GLU A 75 -6.15 6.93 -15.47
CA GLU A 75 -5.26 7.85 -14.76
C GLU A 75 -4.44 7.11 -13.70
N ILE A 76 -5.05 6.18 -12.99
CA ILE A 76 -4.36 5.35 -12.00
C ILE A 76 -3.33 4.45 -12.67
N LYS A 77 -3.64 3.82 -13.79
CA LYS A 77 -2.65 3.07 -14.59
C LYS A 77 -1.43 3.92 -14.96
N LYS A 78 -1.66 5.18 -15.37
CA LYS A 78 -0.57 6.11 -15.68
C LYS A 78 0.26 6.43 -14.45
N ASN A 79 -0.38 6.65 -13.30
CA ASN A 79 0.32 6.93 -12.06
C ASN A 79 1.20 5.75 -11.61
N LEU A 80 0.68 4.53 -11.72
CA LEU A 80 1.43 3.31 -11.40
C LEU A 80 2.60 3.07 -12.36
N ALA A 81 2.39 3.34 -13.66
CA ALA A 81 3.47 3.29 -14.66
C ALA A 81 4.58 4.30 -14.34
N LEU A 82 4.23 5.56 -13.98
CA LEU A 82 5.18 6.57 -13.55
C LEU A 82 5.93 6.16 -12.26
N ALA A 83 5.24 5.56 -11.31
CA ALA A 83 5.86 5.04 -10.10
C ALA A 83 6.92 3.97 -10.44
N SER A 84 6.57 3.02 -11.29
CA SER A 84 7.49 1.96 -11.76
C SER A 84 8.67 2.55 -12.53
N GLU A 85 8.45 3.51 -13.45
CA GLU A 85 9.49 4.17 -14.25
C GLU A 85 10.56 4.84 -13.38
N HIS A 86 10.13 5.47 -12.28
CA HIS A 86 11.02 6.20 -11.38
C HIS A 86 11.47 5.40 -10.15
N ASN A 87 11.16 4.09 -10.07
CA ASN A 87 11.41 3.25 -8.90
C ASN A 87 10.84 3.85 -7.60
N MET A 88 9.63 4.36 -7.69
CA MET A 88 8.88 4.97 -6.59
C MET A 88 7.62 4.15 -6.30
N TYR A 89 7.05 4.38 -5.14
CA TYR A 89 5.71 3.92 -4.78
C TYR A 89 4.69 5.04 -4.94
N VAL A 90 3.41 4.71 -5.09
CA VAL A 90 2.32 5.69 -5.11
C VAL A 90 1.29 5.42 -4.01
N MET A 91 1.00 6.45 -3.22
CA MET A 91 -0.22 6.52 -2.43
C MET A 91 -1.31 7.09 -3.32
N GLN A 92 -2.14 6.20 -3.88
CA GLN A 92 -3.16 6.56 -4.84
C GLN A 92 -4.42 7.06 -4.13
N GLY A 93 -4.84 8.27 -4.47
CA GLY A 93 -6.06 8.85 -3.92
C GLY A 93 -7.33 8.27 -4.54
N ILE A 94 -8.38 8.22 -3.75
CA ILE A 94 -9.77 8.00 -4.15
C ILE A 94 -10.53 9.28 -3.80
N GLY A 95 -11.02 10.01 -4.81
CA GLY A 95 -11.72 11.27 -4.61
C GLY A 95 -13.06 11.07 -3.92
N MET A 96 -13.37 11.91 -2.95
CA MET A 96 -14.67 11.95 -2.29
C MET A 96 -15.25 13.37 -2.34
N THR A 97 -16.56 13.47 -2.32
CA THR A 97 -17.24 14.76 -2.29
C THR A 97 -17.00 15.50 -0.97
N LYS A 98 -17.00 16.84 -1.05
CA LYS A 98 -17.01 17.74 0.11
C LYS A 98 -18.42 18.24 0.47
N ASP A 99 -19.45 17.70 -0.18
CA ASP A 99 -20.85 18.02 0.06
C ASP A 99 -21.51 16.99 0.98
N SER A 100 -21.92 17.42 2.18
CA SER A 100 -22.52 16.59 3.21
C SER A 100 -23.80 15.86 2.77
N ILE A 101 -24.61 16.47 1.92
CA ILE A 101 -25.87 15.88 1.45
C ILE A 101 -25.65 14.57 0.72
N ARG A 102 -24.53 14.44 -0.01
CA ARG A 102 -24.21 13.24 -0.77
C ARG A 102 -23.98 12.00 0.10
N TYR A 103 -23.61 12.17 1.36
CA TYR A 103 -23.44 11.04 2.28
C TYR A 103 -24.75 10.44 2.78
N TYR A 104 -25.88 11.07 2.47
CA TYR A 104 -27.24 10.54 2.68
C TYR A 104 -27.89 10.07 1.37
N ASP A 105 -27.21 10.22 0.24
CA ASP A 105 -27.66 9.83 -1.09
C ASP A 105 -27.18 8.40 -1.40
N ASP A 106 -28.11 7.46 -1.45
CA ASP A 106 -27.81 6.05 -1.72
C ASP A 106 -27.28 5.81 -3.12
N GLU A 107 -27.68 6.60 -4.13
CA GLU A 107 -27.16 6.49 -5.49
C GLU A 107 -25.68 6.85 -5.51
N TYR A 108 -25.28 7.96 -4.90
CA TYR A 108 -23.87 8.35 -4.75
C TYR A 108 -23.06 7.28 -4.03
N LYS A 109 -23.57 6.79 -2.90
CA LYS A 109 -22.87 5.78 -2.10
C LYS A 109 -22.70 4.46 -2.85
N ASN A 110 -23.73 4.00 -3.56
CA ASN A 110 -23.66 2.77 -4.34
C ASN A 110 -22.68 2.90 -5.51
N LYS A 111 -22.67 4.05 -6.19
CA LYS A 111 -21.69 4.34 -7.23
C LYS A 111 -20.26 4.31 -6.70
N MET A 112 -20.01 4.94 -5.57
CA MET A 112 -18.68 4.96 -4.94
C MET A 112 -18.23 3.57 -4.48
N ARG A 113 -19.14 2.75 -3.93
CA ARG A 113 -18.81 1.37 -3.56
C ARG A 113 -18.35 0.54 -4.75
N GLU A 114 -19.07 0.66 -5.86
CA GLU A 114 -18.73 -0.07 -7.08
C GLU A 114 -17.41 0.43 -7.67
N GLU A 115 -17.21 1.74 -7.74
CA GLU A 115 -15.94 2.33 -8.19
C GLU A 115 -14.76 1.84 -7.36
N VAL A 116 -14.87 1.86 -6.05
CA VAL A 116 -13.82 1.40 -5.13
C VAL A 116 -13.54 -0.10 -5.30
N ARG A 117 -14.56 -0.94 -5.47
CA ARG A 117 -14.36 -2.37 -5.76
C ARG A 117 -13.61 -2.59 -7.06
N VAL A 118 -14.01 -1.91 -8.12
CA VAL A 118 -13.35 -2.00 -9.43
C VAL A 118 -11.89 -1.59 -9.32
N LEU A 119 -11.59 -0.48 -8.62
CA LEU A 119 -10.22 -0.02 -8.42
C LEU A 119 -9.40 -1.02 -7.62
N ALA A 120 -9.92 -1.50 -6.49
CA ALA A 120 -9.24 -2.48 -5.65
C ALA A 120 -8.93 -3.77 -6.42
N GLU A 121 -9.92 -4.36 -7.10
CA GLU A 121 -9.73 -5.58 -7.90
C GLU A 121 -8.75 -5.39 -9.06
N THR A 122 -8.80 -4.23 -9.72
CA THR A 122 -7.93 -3.95 -10.87
C THR A 122 -6.46 -3.83 -10.46
N PHE A 123 -6.18 -3.24 -9.30
CA PHE A 123 -4.82 -2.84 -8.92
C PHE A 123 -4.25 -3.58 -7.71
N LYS A 124 -4.97 -4.52 -7.08
CA LYS A 124 -4.52 -5.26 -5.88
C LYS A 124 -3.15 -5.93 -5.98
N ASN A 125 -2.72 -6.25 -7.19
CA ASN A 125 -1.44 -6.93 -7.43
C ASN A 125 -0.33 -6.00 -7.95
N ASP A 126 -0.59 -4.69 -8.04
CA ASP A 126 0.42 -3.76 -8.54
C ASP A 126 1.44 -3.45 -7.45
N THR A 127 2.68 -3.79 -7.70
CA THR A 127 3.78 -3.65 -6.72
C THR A 127 4.22 -2.21 -6.48
N SER A 128 3.82 -1.27 -7.34
CA SER A 128 4.07 0.16 -7.16
C SER A 128 3.01 0.85 -6.30
N LEU A 129 1.86 0.19 -6.06
CA LEU A 129 0.81 0.73 -5.22
C LEU A 129 1.18 0.56 -3.73
N LEU A 130 1.50 1.68 -3.06
CA LEU A 130 1.83 1.69 -1.64
C LEU A 130 0.59 1.58 -0.76
N ALA A 131 -0.41 2.39 -1.05
CA ALA A 131 -1.63 2.49 -0.27
C ALA A 131 -2.72 3.24 -1.04
N TRP A 132 -3.96 3.06 -0.61
CA TRP A 132 -5.09 3.88 -1.02
C TRP A 132 -5.31 5.02 -0.03
N GLY A 133 -5.48 6.25 -0.55
CA GLY A 133 -5.86 7.43 0.23
C GLY A 133 -7.32 7.78 -0.01
N ILE A 134 -8.24 7.39 0.88
CA ILE A 134 -9.67 7.60 0.72
C ILE A 134 -10.04 9.00 1.16
N GLY A 135 -10.48 9.82 0.21
CA GLY A 135 -10.79 11.23 0.43
C GLY A 135 -9.56 12.13 0.56
N ASN A 136 -9.77 13.41 0.39
CA ASN A 136 -8.81 14.46 0.65
C ASN A 136 -9.53 15.69 1.21
N GLU A 137 -9.16 16.10 2.41
CA GLU A 137 -9.68 17.34 3.02
C GLU A 137 -11.21 17.43 3.00
N ILE A 138 -11.89 16.32 3.22
CA ILE A 138 -13.37 16.28 3.21
C ILE A 138 -13.96 17.17 4.32
N GLU A 139 -13.19 17.43 5.37
CA GLU A 139 -13.53 18.33 6.47
C GLU A 139 -13.51 19.82 6.09
N LEU A 140 -12.84 20.20 5.00
CA LEU A 140 -12.78 21.60 4.55
C LEU A 140 -14.07 22.10 3.89
N GLY A 141 -14.97 21.18 3.51
CA GLY A 141 -16.31 21.52 3.06
C GLY A 141 -17.32 21.44 4.20
N ASN A 142 -18.56 21.17 3.86
CA ASN A 142 -19.62 20.88 4.83
C ASN A 142 -19.73 19.38 5.16
N ALA A 143 -18.79 18.55 4.70
CA ALA A 143 -18.81 17.10 4.85
C ALA A 143 -18.09 16.59 6.12
N ASN A 144 -17.69 17.47 7.05
CA ASN A 144 -17.18 17.04 8.35
C ASN A 144 -18.33 16.58 9.27
N ILE A 145 -18.93 15.46 8.91
CA ILE A 145 -20.07 14.83 9.56
C ILE A 145 -19.82 13.34 9.79
N ALA A 146 -20.48 12.76 10.78
CA ALA A 146 -20.33 11.34 11.12
C ALA A 146 -20.59 10.42 9.92
N ALA A 147 -21.64 10.68 9.14
CA ALA A 147 -22.00 9.88 7.96
C ALA A 147 -20.88 9.81 6.90
N ALA A 148 -20.09 10.89 6.73
CA ALA A 148 -18.96 10.89 5.82
C ALA A 148 -17.83 9.99 6.32
N TRP A 149 -17.49 10.10 7.60
CA TRP A 149 -16.44 9.28 8.22
C TRP A 149 -16.81 7.80 8.30
N GLU A 150 -18.07 7.49 8.61
CA GLU A 150 -18.61 6.13 8.56
C GLU A 150 -18.48 5.55 7.15
N PHE A 151 -18.78 6.35 6.13
CA PHE A 151 -18.66 5.92 4.75
C PHE A 151 -17.18 5.74 4.31
N VAL A 152 -16.25 6.58 4.78
CA VAL A 152 -14.80 6.35 4.58
C VAL A 152 -14.37 5.02 5.17
N ILE A 153 -14.82 4.70 6.39
CA ILE A 153 -14.51 3.42 7.04
C ILE A 153 -15.09 2.25 6.25
N GLU A 154 -16.33 2.37 5.76
CA GLU A 154 -16.97 1.37 4.92
C GLU A 154 -16.16 1.12 3.63
N LEU A 155 -15.76 2.17 2.92
CA LEU A 155 -14.94 2.05 1.70
C LEU A 155 -13.56 1.43 1.99
N ALA A 156 -12.95 1.77 3.12
CA ALA A 156 -11.68 1.16 3.53
C ALA A 156 -11.81 -0.35 3.77
N GLN A 157 -12.98 -0.82 4.27
CA GLN A 157 -13.26 -2.24 4.44
C GLN A 157 -13.45 -2.99 3.11
N LEU A 158 -13.93 -2.30 2.06
CA LEU A 158 -14.08 -2.89 0.73
C LEU A 158 -12.74 -3.12 0.01
N ILE A 159 -11.71 -2.37 0.36
CA ILE A 159 -10.38 -2.46 -0.25
C ILE A 159 -9.53 -3.56 0.41
N LYS A 160 -9.85 -3.91 1.62
CA LYS A 160 -9.09 -4.85 2.46
C LYS A 160 -9.33 -6.31 2.07
#